data_4445dc7229e8cb727bf564d1c1000888
#
_entry.id   4445dc7229e8cb727bf564d1c1000888
#
_cell.length_a   1.000
_cell.length_b   1.000
_cell.length_c   1.000
_cell.angle_alpha   90.00
_cell.angle_beta   90.00
_cell.angle_gamma   90.00
#
_symmetry.space_group_name_H-M   'P 1'
#
loop_
_entity.id
_entity.type
_entity.pdbx_description
1 polymer ?
#
loop_
_entity_poly.entity_id
_entity_poly.type
_entity_poly.pdbx_seq_one_letter_code
_entity_poly.pdbx_strand_id
1 'polypeptide(L)'
;MKKLPQISEAEFEVMKIVWKYAPINTNEITDRLVKTSSWRPKTIQTLIKRLVTKGVLDYEKQGRVFVYTPLVKKSDYIDQESNSFLKRYYDGDITAMLSAYVKSDKLTETDIDTLRSLLSGKSTKGED
;
A
#
# COMPACT_ATOMS: atom_id res chain seq x y z
N MET A 1 17.63 5.88 8.33
CA MET A 1 16.79 5.61 7.17
C MET A 1 15.86 6.75 6.87
N LYS A 2 15.71 7.06 5.60
CA LYS A 2 14.80 8.11 5.18
C LYS A 2 13.35 7.68 5.35
N LYS A 3 12.57 8.53 5.98
CA LYS A 3 11.14 8.32 6.08
C LYS A 3 10.50 8.58 4.70
N LEU A 4 9.65 7.67 4.27
CA LEU A 4 8.93 7.83 3.00
C LEU A 4 7.82 8.87 3.15
N PRO A 5 7.46 9.56 2.06
CA PRO A 5 6.37 10.54 2.11
C PRO A 5 5.05 9.91 2.56
N GLN A 6 4.26 10.66 3.29
CA GLN A 6 2.95 10.21 3.75
C GLN A 6 1.95 10.26 2.60
N ILE A 7 1.31 9.15 2.35
CA ILE A 7 0.28 9.01 1.31
C ILE A 7 -1.08 8.98 1.98
N SER A 8 -2.02 9.80 1.51
CA SER A 8 -3.38 9.77 2.03
C SER A 8 -4.10 8.49 1.59
N GLU A 9 -5.21 8.19 2.23
CA GLU A 9 -6.02 7.03 1.89
C GLU A 9 -6.45 7.05 0.41
N ALA A 10 -6.90 8.21 -0.07
CA ALA A 10 -7.30 8.37 -1.47
C ALA A 10 -6.11 8.24 -2.41
N GLU A 11 -4.98 8.84 -2.05
CA GLU A 11 -3.74 8.73 -2.85
C GLU A 11 -3.25 7.29 -2.93
N PHE A 12 -3.43 6.53 -1.85
CA PHE A 12 -3.03 5.13 -1.83
C PHE A 12 -3.82 4.31 -2.86
N GLU A 13 -5.10 4.63 -3.08
CA GLU A 13 -5.89 3.94 -4.11
C GLU A 13 -5.30 4.16 -5.51
N VAL A 14 -4.80 5.36 -5.79
CA VAL A 14 -4.09 5.64 -7.04
C VAL A 14 -2.80 4.81 -7.10
N MET A 15 -2.03 4.80 -6.02
CA MET A 15 -0.77 4.07 -5.98
C MET A 15 -0.94 2.57 -6.16
N LYS A 16 -2.03 1.98 -5.68
CA LYS A 16 -2.30 0.56 -5.90
C LYS A 16 -2.36 0.24 -7.39
N ILE A 17 -2.97 1.13 -8.17
CA ILE A 17 -3.05 0.96 -9.62
C ILE A 17 -1.66 1.10 -10.26
N VAL A 18 -0.93 2.12 -9.86
CA VAL A 18 0.40 2.37 -10.43
C VAL A 18 1.36 1.22 -10.09
N TRP A 19 1.38 0.78 -8.85
CA TRP A 19 2.25 -0.34 -8.45
C TRP A 19 1.96 -1.61 -9.24
N LYS A 20 0.70 -1.82 -9.59
CA LYS A 20 0.29 -3.05 -10.29
C LYS A 20 0.55 -2.99 -11.79
N TYR A 21 0.37 -1.82 -12.40
CA TYR A 21 0.36 -1.70 -13.86
C TYR A 21 1.43 -0.80 -14.45
N ALA A 22 2.33 -0.24 -13.66
CA ALA A 22 3.35 0.68 -14.17
C ALA A 22 4.21 0.03 -15.25
N PRO A 23 4.64 0.79 -16.26
CA PRO A 23 4.29 2.19 -16.51
C PRO A 23 2.86 2.35 -17.01
N ILE A 24 2.18 3.40 -16.57
CA ILE A 24 0.75 3.58 -16.85
C ILE A 24 0.45 5.07 -17.06
N ASN A 25 -0.42 5.36 -18.05
CA ASN A 25 -0.76 6.75 -18.35
C ASN A 25 -1.98 7.24 -17.57
N THR A 26 -2.21 8.56 -17.64
CA THR A 26 -3.31 9.22 -16.91
C THR A 26 -4.66 8.59 -17.23
N ASN A 27 -4.93 8.34 -18.52
CA ASN A 27 -6.24 7.82 -18.93
C ASN A 27 -6.47 6.42 -18.38
N GLU A 28 -5.45 5.58 -18.40
CA GLU A 28 -5.55 4.22 -17.88
C GLU A 28 -5.80 4.20 -16.39
N ILE A 29 -5.11 5.06 -15.63
CA ILE A 29 -5.34 5.19 -14.19
C ILE A 29 -6.79 5.63 -13.94
N THR A 30 -7.22 6.66 -14.67
CA THR A 30 -8.55 7.23 -14.53
C THR A 30 -9.63 6.19 -14.82
N ASP A 31 -9.50 5.49 -15.95
CA ASP A 31 -10.49 4.49 -16.37
C ASP A 31 -10.67 3.39 -15.32
N ARG A 32 -9.58 2.96 -14.72
CA ARG A 32 -9.64 1.92 -13.67
C ARG A 32 -10.31 2.42 -12.40
N LEU A 33 -10.01 3.64 -12.00
CA LEU A 33 -10.54 4.18 -10.75
C LEU A 33 -11.99 4.61 -10.83
N VAL A 34 -12.44 5.13 -11.97
CA VAL A 34 -13.86 5.50 -12.12
C VAL A 34 -14.78 4.28 -12.05
N LYS A 35 -14.27 3.09 -12.37
CA LYS A 35 -15.03 1.85 -12.28
C LYS A 35 -15.22 1.34 -10.84
N THR A 36 -14.30 1.69 -9.96
CA THR A 36 -14.27 1.16 -8.59
C THR A 36 -14.54 2.20 -7.51
N SER A 37 -14.69 3.47 -7.91
CA SER A 37 -14.93 4.57 -6.97
C SER A 37 -15.99 5.50 -7.54
N SER A 38 -16.44 6.45 -6.69
CA SER A 38 -17.35 7.49 -7.11
C SER A 38 -16.60 8.74 -7.59
N TRP A 39 -15.27 8.68 -7.67
CA TRP A 39 -14.47 9.84 -8.03
C TRP A 39 -14.62 10.20 -9.50
N ARG A 40 -14.60 11.50 -9.75
CA ARG A 40 -14.60 12.04 -11.09
C ARG A 40 -13.15 12.08 -11.62
N PRO A 41 -12.96 12.07 -12.94
CA PRO A 41 -11.62 12.14 -13.53
C PRO A 41 -10.77 13.29 -13.00
N LYS A 42 -11.36 14.44 -12.77
CA LYS A 42 -10.64 15.60 -12.24
C LYS A 42 -10.08 15.35 -10.85
N THR A 43 -10.84 14.67 -10.00
CA THR A 43 -10.38 14.27 -8.66
C THR A 43 -9.18 13.35 -8.76
N ILE A 44 -9.24 12.37 -9.65
CA ILE A 44 -8.15 11.42 -9.86
C ILE A 44 -6.90 12.14 -10.34
N GLN A 45 -7.04 13.06 -11.27
CA GLN A 45 -5.92 13.86 -11.77
C GLN A 45 -5.27 14.69 -10.66
N THR A 46 -6.07 15.23 -9.77
CA THR A 46 -5.57 15.99 -8.61
C THR A 46 -4.75 15.09 -7.67
N LEU A 47 -5.23 13.86 -7.43
CA LEU A 47 -4.51 12.89 -6.60
C LEU A 47 -3.18 12.51 -7.23
N ILE A 48 -3.16 12.26 -8.56
CA ILE A 48 -1.94 11.96 -9.28
C ILE A 48 -0.93 13.09 -9.13
N LYS A 49 -1.38 14.32 -9.31
CA LYS A 49 -0.55 15.51 -9.21
C LYS A 49 0.07 15.66 -7.82
N ARG A 50 -0.71 15.39 -6.79
CA ARG A 50 -0.23 15.42 -5.40
C ARG A 50 0.86 14.38 -5.17
N LEU A 51 0.69 13.18 -5.73
CA LEU A 51 1.68 12.12 -5.61
C LEU A 51 2.99 12.49 -6.29
N VAL A 52 2.92 13.15 -7.44
CA VAL A 52 4.12 13.66 -8.11
C VAL A 52 4.81 14.71 -7.24
N THR A 53 4.05 15.65 -6.71
CA THR A 53 4.57 16.72 -5.84
C THR A 53 5.24 16.13 -4.59
N LYS A 54 4.68 15.07 -4.03
CA LYS A 54 5.23 14.40 -2.84
C LYS A 54 6.48 13.57 -3.14
N GLY A 55 6.81 13.37 -4.41
CA GLY A 55 7.97 12.55 -4.79
C GLY A 55 7.71 11.06 -4.76
N VAL A 56 6.44 10.66 -4.81
CA VAL A 56 6.04 9.24 -4.81
C VAL A 56 5.92 8.69 -6.22
N LEU A 57 5.53 9.56 -7.17
CA LEU A 57 5.42 9.22 -8.59
C LEU A 57 6.39 10.05 -9.41
N ASP A 58 7.00 9.39 -10.38
CA ASP A 58 7.71 10.06 -11.46
C ASP A 58 6.85 9.99 -12.70
N TYR A 59 7.11 10.87 -13.66
CA TYR A 59 6.37 10.88 -14.91
C TYR A 59 7.28 11.23 -16.08
N GLU A 60 6.87 10.76 -17.24
CA GLU A 60 7.53 11.07 -18.50
C GLU A 60 6.45 11.40 -19.51
N LYS A 61 6.63 12.49 -20.22
CA LYS A 61 5.70 12.86 -21.29
C LYS A 61 6.03 12.07 -22.53
N GLN A 62 5.08 11.26 -22.99
CA GLN A 62 5.22 10.48 -24.21
C GLN A 62 4.13 10.92 -25.19
N GLY A 63 4.52 11.73 -26.19
CA GLY A 63 3.54 12.34 -27.08
C GLY A 63 2.65 13.31 -26.32
N ARG A 64 1.35 13.02 -26.28
CA ARG A 64 0.37 13.87 -25.60
C ARG A 64 -0.05 13.35 -24.24
N VAL A 65 0.54 12.24 -23.80
CA VAL A 65 0.16 11.63 -22.53
C VAL A 65 1.34 11.63 -21.58
N PHE A 66 1.01 11.68 -20.28
CA PHE A 66 1.99 11.49 -19.21
C PHE A 66 1.92 10.03 -18.75
N VAL A 67 3.08 9.41 -18.65
CA VAL A 67 3.22 8.03 -18.21
C VAL A 67 3.91 8.03 -16.84
N TYR A 68 3.35 7.31 -15.89
CA TYR A 68 3.78 7.34 -14.50
C TYR A 68 4.46 6.05 -14.08
N THR A 69 5.48 6.20 -13.24
CA THR A 69 6.15 5.08 -12.59
C THR A 69 6.34 5.41 -11.11
N PRO A 70 6.32 4.41 -10.23
CA PRO A 70 6.48 4.67 -8.81
C PRO A 70 7.95 4.93 -8.47
N LEU A 71 8.19 5.90 -7.59
CA LEU A 71 9.51 6.18 -7.04
C LEU A 71 9.72 5.49 -5.69
N VAL A 72 8.65 4.94 -5.13
CA VAL A 72 8.65 4.27 -3.84
C VAL A 72 8.12 2.86 -4.05
N LYS A 73 8.81 1.86 -3.53
CA LYS A 73 8.35 0.47 -3.61
C LYS A 73 7.15 0.25 -2.70
N LYS A 74 6.18 -0.50 -3.19
CA LYS A 74 4.99 -0.85 -2.41
C LYS A 74 5.35 -1.52 -1.10
N SER A 75 6.25 -2.51 -1.14
CA SER A 75 6.68 -3.24 0.06
C SER A 75 7.31 -2.32 1.10
N ASP A 76 8.14 -1.38 0.66
CA ASP A 76 8.80 -0.43 1.57
C ASP A 76 7.78 0.48 2.24
N TYR A 77 6.81 0.97 1.47
CA TYR A 77 5.77 1.84 2.00
C TYR A 77 4.89 1.10 3.01
N ILE A 78 4.46 -0.12 2.66
CA ILE A 78 3.63 -0.94 3.54
C ILE A 78 4.36 -1.27 4.83
N ASP A 79 5.66 -1.62 4.74
CA ASP A 79 6.48 -1.88 5.94
C ASP A 79 6.53 -0.67 6.86
N GLN A 80 6.75 0.51 6.30
CA GLN A 80 6.77 1.74 7.09
C GLN A 80 5.44 1.98 7.78
N GLU A 81 4.33 1.84 7.06
CA GLU A 81 3.00 2.08 7.62
C GLU A 81 2.62 1.03 8.64
N SER A 82 2.98 -0.23 8.40
CA SER A 82 2.72 -1.32 9.36
C SER A 82 3.48 -1.10 10.67
N ASN A 83 4.75 -0.72 10.57
CA ASN A 83 5.58 -0.44 11.75
C ASN A 83 5.06 0.76 12.52
N SER A 84 4.64 1.78 11.82
CA SER A 84 4.08 2.99 12.40
C SER A 84 2.77 2.70 13.14
N PHE A 85 1.90 1.91 12.51
CA PHE A 85 0.63 1.46 13.10
C PHE A 85 0.87 0.65 14.37
N LEU A 86 1.77 -0.33 14.29
CA LEU A 86 2.11 -1.20 15.41
C LEU A 86 2.65 -0.40 16.60
N LYS A 87 3.56 0.52 16.32
CA LYS A 87 4.15 1.37 17.35
C LYS A 87 3.12 2.29 17.99
N ARG A 88 2.28 2.92 17.18
CA ARG A 88 1.31 3.90 17.64
C ARG A 88 0.20 3.28 18.50
N TYR A 89 -0.36 2.17 18.04
CA TYR A 89 -1.55 1.59 18.67
C TYR A 89 -1.27 0.42 19.61
N TYR A 90 -0.12 -0.21 19.47
CA TYR A 90 0.22 -1.40 20.26
C TYR A 90 1.60 -1.33 20.89
N ASP A 91 2.19 -0.14 20.95
CA ASP A 91 3.51 0.09 21.55
C ASP A 91 4.58 -0.87 21.02
N GLY A 92 4.47 -1.28 19.78
CA GLY A 92 5.42 -2.20 19.15
C GLY A 92 5.19 -3.66 19.48
N ASP A 93 4.12 -3.97 20.20
CA ASP A 93 3.82 -5.35 20.64
C ASP A 93 2.93 -6.05 19.63
N ILE A 94 3.56 -6.82 18.73
CA ILE A 94 2.84 -7.54 17.69
C ILE A 94 1.94 -8.64 18.25
N THR A 95 2.33 -9.24 19.36
CA THR A 95 1.51 -10.26 20.01
C THR A 95 0.19 -9.66 20.51
N ALA A 96 0.26 -8.45 21.05
CA ALA A 96 -0.93 -7.74 21.50
C ALA A 96 -1.87 -7.44 20.33
N MET A 97 -1.31 -7.03 19.18
CA MET A 97 -2.08 -6.75 17.99
C MET A 97 -2.79 -8.02 17.48
N LEU A 98 -2.05 -9.11 17.35
CA LEU A 98 -2.61 -10.38 16.88
C LEU A 98 -3.67 -10.92 17.83
N SER A 99 -3.43 -10.79 19.14
CA SER A 99 -4.39 -11.17 20.17
C SER A 99 -5.71 -10.43 20.02
N ALA A 100 -5.64 -9.13 19.76
CA ALA A 100 -6.83 -8.30 19.56
C ALA A 100 -7.62 -8.79 18.34
N TYR A 101 -6.94 -9.13 17.25
CA TYR A 101 -7.58 -9.63 16.03
C TYR A 101 -8.25 -10.99 16.26
N VAL A 102 -7.58 -11.88 17.00
CA VAL A 102 -8.16 -13.19 17.34
C VAL A 102 -9.40 -13.03 18.19
N LYS A 103 -9.33 -12.19 19.22
CA LYS A 103 -10.45 -11.96 20.15
C LYS A 103 -11.64 -11.28 19.49
N SER A 104 -11.41 -10.46 18.47
CA SER A 104 -12.49 -9.77 17.75
C SER A 104 -13.10 -10.63 16.63
N ASP A 105 -12.69 -11.89 16.54
CA ASP A 105 -13.24 -12.86 15.59
C ASP A 105 -13.04 -12.43 14.13
N LYS A 106 -11.96 -11.75 13.86
CA LYS A 106 -11.62 -11.29 12.50
C LYS A 106 -10.85 -12.32 11.69
N LEU A 107 -10.33 -13.36 12.35
CA LEU A 107 -9.57 -14.41 11.68
C LEU A 107 -10.45 -15.62 11.43
N THR A 108 -10.42 -16.13 10.20
CA THR A 108 -11.09 -17.37 9.86
C THR A 108 -10.21 -18.56 10.27
N GLU A 109 -10.79 -19.77 10.25
CA GLU A 109 -10.01 -20.97 10.50
C GLU A 109 -8.88 -21.13 9.50
N THR A 110 -9.14 -20.80 8.24
CA THR A 110 -8.13 -20.82 7.19
C THR A 110 -6.99 -19.85 7.51
N ASP A 111 -7.32 -18.65 7.96
CA ASP A 111 -6.32 -17.65 8.36
C ASP A 111 -5.44 -18.19 9.48
N ILE A 112 -6.05 -18.81 10.49
CA ILE A 112 -5.34 -19.36 11.64
C ILE A 112 -4.39 -20.47 11.21
N ASP A 113 -4.85 -21.37 10.35
CA ASP A 113 -4.03 -22.47 9.82
C ASP A 113 -2.84 -21.93 9.03
N THR A 114 -3.08 -20.95 8.18
CA THR A 114 -2.01 -20.32 7.40
C THR A 114 -0.98 -19.67 8.32
N LEU A 115 -1.44 -18.95 9.35
CA LEU A 115 -0.55 -18.32 10.32
C LEU A 115 0.28 -19.35 11.08
N ARG A 116 -0.31 -20.46 11.48
CA ARG A 116 0.42 -21.53 12.14
C ARG A 116 1.54 -22.05 11.26
N SER A 117 1.27 -22.27 9.98
CA SER A 117 2.27 -22.75 9.03
C SER A 117 3.42 -21.74 8.88
N LEU A 118 3.09 -20.46 8.77
CA LEU A 118 4.09 -19.40 8.65
C LEU A 118 4.97 -19.31 9.88
N LEU A 119 4.36 -19.39 11.05
CA LEU A 119 5.08 -19.30 12.32
C LEU A 119 5.99 -20.51 12.53
N SER A 120 5.53 -21.70 12.18
CA SER A 120 6.34 -22.90 12.26
C SER A 120 7.57 -22.83 11.37
N GLY A 121 7.38 -22.37 10.12
CA GLY A 121 8.49 -22.18 9.19
C GLY A 121 9.47 -21.12 9.67
N LYS A 122 8.97 -20.04 10.22
CA LYS A 122 9.80 -18.95 10.75
C LYS A 122 10.61 -19.41 11.97
N SER A 123 9.99 -20.18 12.86
CA SER A 123 10.65 -20.75 14.03
C SER A 123 11.81 -21.64 13.63
N THR A 124 11.61 -22.52 12.63
CA THR A 124 12.64 -23.40 12.11
C THR A 124 13.81 -22.60 11.53
N LYS A 125 13.51 -21.54 10.81
CA LYS A 125 14.54 -20.66 10.26
C LYS A 125 15.29 -19.91 11.35
N GLY A 126 14.60 -19.53 12.40
CA GLY A 126 15.19 -18.79 13.53
C GLY A 126 16.21 -19.61 14.29
N GLU A 127 16.17 -20.91 14.19
CA GLU A 127 17.12 -21.82 14.86
C GLU A 127 18.44 -21.94 14.10
N ASP A 128 18.43 -21.57 12.85
CA ASP A 128 19.63 -21.59 12.03
C ASP A 128 20.51 -20.41 12.36
#